data_d5f062c981a201b32605d19fba4fd28b
#
_entry.id   d5f062c981a201b32605d19fba4fd28b
#
_cell.length_a   1.000
_cell.length_b   1.000
_cell.length_c   1.000
_cell.angle_alpha   90.00
_cell.angle_beta   90.00
_cell.angle_gamma   90.00
#
_symmetry.space_group_name_H-M   'P 1'
#
loop_
_entity.id
_entity.type
_entity.pdbx_description
1 polymer ?
#
loop_
_entity_poly.entity_id
_entity_poly.type
_entity_poly.pdbx_seq_one_letter_code
_entity_poly.pdbx_strand_id
1 'polypeptide(L)'
;MDDLRRLEAADALPKLLFFWGHRPPPGGGVGKGCLSQWWPVSFTVGDTDYRSAEHFMMEQKARLFGDDAAAERVLAAASPGEAKALGRRVRDFDEEIWARGRYDIVVRGNSAKFSQHPALREYLVGTGRRTLVEASPVDRVWGIGVAADDERAGRPSTWPGLNLLGFALMEVRALLSAAPGR
;
A
#
# COMPACT_ATOMS: atom_id res chain seq x y z
N MET A 1 6.32 -13.26 -4.18
CA MET A 1 5.41 -13.86 -5.19
C MET A 1 5.63 -15.38 -5.31
N ASP A 2 6.86 -15.82 -5.47
CA ASP A 2 7.16 -17.26 -5.70
C ASP A 2 6.74 -18.17 -4.55
N ASP A 3 6.77 -17.67 -3.32
CA ASP A 3 6.25 -18.41 -2.16
C ASP A 3 4.75 -18.69 -2.27
N LEU A 4 3.95 -17.69 -2.70
CA LEU A 4 2.51 -17.89 -2.89
C LEU A 4 2.20 -18.89 -4.01
N ARG A 5 2.96 -18.86 -5.10
CA ARG A 5 2.82 -19.82 -6.19
C ARG A 5 3.18 -21.24 -5.75
N ARG A 6 4.21 -21.37 -4.92
CA ARG A 6 4.58 -22.68 -4.32
C ARG A 6 3.49 -23.21 -3.39
N LEU A 7 2.92 -22.33 -2.56
CA LEU A 7 1.82 -22.69 -1.65
C LEU A 7 0.55 -23.04 -2.43
N GLU A 8 0.26 -22.34 -3.53
CA GLU A 8 -0.84 -22.69 -4.44
C GLU A 8 -0.66 -24.09 -5.02
N ALA A 9 0.53 -24.39 -5.55
CA ALA A 9 0.84 -25.71 -6.13
C ALA A 9 0.77 -26.85 -5.10
N ALA A 10 0.96 -26.54 -3.82
CA ALA A 10 0.87 -27.48 -2.71
C ALA A 10 -0.54 -27.53 -2.05
N ASP A 11 -1.52 -26.85 -2.61
CA ASP A 11 -2.88 -26.68 -2.02
C ASP A 11 -2.87 -26.17 -0.58
N ALA A 12 -1.89 -25.31 -0.27
CA ALA A 12 -1.63 -24.78 1.07
C ALA A 12 -1.74 -23.26 1.16
N LEU A 13 -2.46 -22.63 0.22
CA LEU A 13 -2.65 -21.18 0.22
C LEU A 13 -3.36 -20.70 1.49
N PRO A 14 -2.84 -19.67 2.16
CA PRO A 14 -3.58 -18.98 3.20
C PRO A 14 -4.85 -18.33 2.62
N LYS A 15 -5.85 -18.11 3.47
CA LYS A 15 -7.03 -17.33 3.06
C LYS A 15 -6.62 -15.98 2.51
N LEU A 16 -7.12 -15.62 1.33
CA LEU A 16 -6.90 -14.33 0.69
C LEU A 16 -7.87 -13.29 1.25
N LEU A 17 -7.39 -12.08 1.50
CA LEU A 17 -8.21 -10.92 1.83
C LEU A 17 -8.04 -9.90 0.72
N PHE A 18 -9.05 -9.81 -0.14
CA PHE A 18 -9.08 -8.85 -1.23
C PHE A 18 -9.53 -7.48 -0.75
N PHE A 19 -8.76 -6.45 -1.11
CA PHE A 19 -9.11 -5.05 -0.90
C PHE A 19 -8.87 -4.24 -2.17
N TRP A 20 -9.69 -3.22 -2.35
CA TRP A 20 -9.53 -2.18 -3.38
C TRP A 20 -10.43 -1.01 -3.03
N GLY A 21 -9.98 0.22 -3.36
CA GLY A 21 -10.68 1.44 -2.99
C GLY A 21 -10.47 1.82 -1.51
N HIS A 22 -10.91 3.02 -1.17
CA HIS A 22 -10.63 3.67 0.11
C HIS A 22 -11.90 4.14 0.84
N ARG A 23 -13.04 3.52 0.55
CA ARG A 23 -14.31 3.85 1.22
C ARG A 23 -14.44 3.10 2.55
N PRO A 24 -14.96 3.78 3.59
CA PRO A 24 -15.33 3.08 4.82
C PRO A 24 -16.45 2.06 4.54
N PRO A 25 -16.62 1.08 5.42
CA PRO A 25 -17.73 0.14 5.32
C PRO A 25 -19.09 0.86 5.52
N PRO A 26 -20.21 0.26 5.06
CA PRO A 26 -21.54 0.75 5.42
C PRO A 26 -21.66 0.84 6.95
N GLY A 27 -22.12 2.00 7.44
CA GLY A 27 -22.17 2.27 8.90
C GLY A 27 -20.92 2.97 9.47
N GLY A 28 -19.91 3.22 8.64
CA GLY A 28 -18.72 3.96 9.06
C GLY A 28 -17.65 3.08 9.73
N GLY A 29 -16.64 3.74 10.30
CA GLY A 29 -15.54 3.06 10.99
C GLY A 29 -14.43 2.53 10.08
N VAL A 30 -13.59 1.65 10.63
CA VAL A 30 -12.43 1.08 9.94
C VAL A 30 -12.79 -0.27 9.31
N GLY A 31 -12.44 -0.43 8.05
CA GLY A 31 -12.61 -1.66 7.30
C GLY A 31 -11.51 -1.82 6.26
N LYS A 32 -11.67 -2.76 5.31
CA LYS A 32 -10.64 -3.07 4.30
C LYS A 32 -10.17 -1.86 3.46
N GLY A 33 -10.98 -0.80 3.37
CA GLY A 33 -10.60 0.45 2.71
C GLY A 33 -9.38 1.11 3.35
N CYS A 34 -9.13 0.92 4.65
CA CYS A 34 -7.97 1.49 5.34
C CYS A 34 -6.63 0.93 4.85
N LEU A 35 -6.63 -0.23 4.17
CA LEU A 35 -5.45 -0.83 3.55
C LEU A 35 -4.99 -0.07 2.31
N SER A 36 -5.88 0.72 1.69
CA SER A 36 -5.54 1.55 0.53
C SER A 36 -4.55 2.65 0.88
N GLN A 37 -3.63 2.95 -0.06
CA GLN A 37 -2.77 4.13 -0.01
C GLN A 37 -3.57 5.45 -0.01
N TRP A 38 -4.82 5.41 -0.51
CA TRP A 38 -5.70 6.57 -0.63
C TRP A 38 -6.62 6.79 0.57
N TRP A 39 -6.54 5.95 1.60
CA TRP A 39 -7.31 6.15 2.83
C TRP A 39 -7.00 7.52 3.45
N PRO A 40 -8.03 8.37 3.70
CA PRO A 40 -7.84 9.72 4.19
C PRO A 40 -7.51 9.69 5.69
N VAL A 41 -6.24 9.65 6.01
CA VAL A 41 -5.74 9.75 7.39
C VAL A 41 -4.38 10.43 7.38
N SER A 42 -4.21 11.44 8.22
CA SER A 42 -2.93 12.13 8.35
C SER A 42 -2.02 11.39 9.31
N PHE A 43 -0.73 11.36 8.98
CA PHE A 43 0.32 10.82 9.84
C PHE A 43 1.62 11.57 9.59
N THR A 44 2.55 11.50 10.55
CA THR A 44 3.82 12.24 10.52
C THR A 44 5.00 11.29 10.28
N VAL A 45 5.95 11.69 9.43
CA VAL A 45 7.26 11.03 9.32
C VAL A 45 8.36 12.09 9.39
N GLY A 46 9.25 11.98 10.37
CA GLY A 46 10.14 13.09 10.73
C GLY A 46 9.31 14.31 11.17
N ASP A 47 9.59 15.45 10.56
CA ASP A 47 8.88 16.72 10.84
C ASP A 47 7.80 17.02 9.78
N THR A 48 7.40 16.04 8.97
CA THR A 48 6.48 16.26 7.85
C THR A 48 5.18 15.50 8.05
N ASP A 49 4.05 16.19 7.89
CA ASP A 49 2.71 15.63 7.93
C ASP A 49 2.22 15.26 6.52
N TYR A 50 1.66 14.06 6.42
CA TYR A 50 1.12 13.50 5.16
C TYR A 50 -0.38 13.22 5.31
N ARG A 51 -1.19 13.70 4.37
CA ARG A 51 -2.65 13.50 4.38
C ARG A 51 -3.10 12.09 4.00
N SER A 52 -2.23 11.31 3.38
CA SER A 52 -2.44 9.89 3.05
C SER A 52 -1.11 9.21 2.72
N ALA A 53 -1.09 7.89 2.69
CA ALA A 53 0.08 7.12 2.29
C ALA A 53 0.48 7.37 0.82
N GLU A 54 -0.47 7.75 -0.06
CA GLU A 54 -0.15 8.18 -1.44
C GLU A 54 0.66 9.48 -1.47
N HIS A 55 0.31 10.49 -0.62
CA HIS A 55 1.10 11.71 -0.52
C HIS A 55 2.54 11.39 -0.09
N PHE A 56 2.70 10.55 0.92
CA PHE A 56 4.02 10.11 1.36
C PHE A 56 4.81 9.44 0.22
N MET A 57 4.22 8.45 -0.43
CA MET A 57 4.88 7.71 -1.51
C MET A 57 5.31 8.62 -2.66
N MET A 58 4.45 9.55 -3.08
CA MET A 58 4.74 10.45 -4.20
C MET A 58 5.75 11.55 -3.83
N GLU A 59 5.70 12.06 -2.60
CA GLU A 59 6.69 13.00 -2.09
C GLU A 59 8.08 12.34 -2.00
N GLN A 60 8.15 11.14 -1.42
CA GLN A 60 9.40 10.39 -1.33
C GLN A 60 9.96 10.01 -2.72
N LYS A 61 9.06 9.75 -3.68
CA LYS A 61 9.47 9.59 -5.08
C LYS A 61 10.14 10.86 -5.62
N ALA A 62 9.53 12.01 -5.40
CA ALA A 62 10.10 13.29 -5.86
C ALA A 62 11.47 13.56 -5.20
N ARG A 63 11.60 13.30 -3.89
CA ARG A 63 12.90 13.43 -3.17
C ARG A 63 13.96 12.47 -3.71
N LEU A 64 13.58 11.23 -4.02
CA LEU A 64 14.50 10.22 -4.57
C LEU A 64 15.17 10.70 -5.87
N PHE A 65 14.46 11.51 -6.67
CA PHE A 65 14.96 12.07 -7.93
C PHE A 65 15.40 13.53 -7.81
N GLY A 66 15.50 14.09 -6.60
CA GLY A 66 15.96 15.46 -6.37
C GLY A 66 14.99 16.54 -6.87
N ASP A 67 13.71 16.20 -7.12
CA ASP A 67 12.69 17.16 -7.55
C ASP A 67 11.94 17.77 -6.34
N ASP A 68 12.65 18.64 -5.60
CA ASP A 68 12.10 19.29 -4.41
C ASP A 68 10.83 20.09 -4.71
N ALA A 69 10.78 20.74 -5.86
CA ALA A 69 9.59 21.49 -6.26
C ALA A 69 8.37 20.58 -6.50
N ALA A 70 8.56 19.37 -7.00
CA ALA A 70 7.49 18.39 -7.09
C ALA A 70 7.10 17.84 -5.70
N ALA A 71 8.08 17.62 -4.82
CA ALA A 71 7.83 17.17 -3.45
C ALA A 71 6.94 18.15 -2.69
N GLU A 72 7.24 19.45 -2.74
CA GLU A 72 6.41 20.50 -2.12
C GLU A 72 4.99 20.55 -2.69
N ARG A 73 4.83 20.44 -4.02
CA ARG A 73 3.50 20.40 -4.64
C ARG A 73 2.71 19.16 -4.23
N VAL A 74 3.37 18.01 -4.09
CA VAL A 74 2.72 16.77 -3.60
C VAL A 74 2.22 16.96 -2.17
N LEU A 75 3.00 17.56 -1.28
CA LEU A 75 2.57 17.85 0.09
C LEU A 75 1.37 18.80 0.14
N ALA A 76 1.32 19.77 -0.78
CA ALA A 76 0.21 20.73 -0.88
C ALA A 76 -1.04 20.14 -1.56
N ALA A 77 -0.95 18.98 -2.22
CA ALA A 77 -2.05 18.40 -2.98
C ALA A 77 -3.30 18.17 -2.10
N ALA A 78 -4.48 18.50 -2.65
CA ALA A 78 -5.74 18.39 -1.92
C ALA A 78 -6.26 16.95 -1.80
N SER A 79 -5.78 16.04 -2.68
CA SER A 79 -6.26 14.67 -2.73
C SER A 79 -5.15 13.68 -3.10
N PRO A 80 -5.29 12.39 -2.73
CA PRO A 80 -4.37 11.34 -3.17
C PRO A 80 -4.25 11.23 -4.70
N GLY A 81 -5.35 11.49 -5.42
CA GLY A 81 -5.37 11.48 -6.89
C GLY A 81 -4.50 12.59 -7.48
N GLU A 82 -4.55 13.79 -6.91
CA GLU A 82 -3.68 14.91 -7.29
C GLU A 82 -2.22 14.61 -6.96
N ALA A 83 -1.94 14.11 -5.76
CA ALA A 83 -0.59 13.68 -5.37
C ALA A 83 -0.02 12.66 -6.36
N LYS A 84 -0.81 11.65 -6.76
CA LYS A 84 -0.44 10.67 -7.80
C LYS A 84 -0.17 11.31 -9.14
N ALA A 85 -1.00 12.25 -9.56
CA ALA A 85 -0.82 12.97 -10.83
C ALA A 85 0.48 13.79 -10.85
N LEU A 86 0.83 14.45 -9.74
CA LEU A 86 2.09 15.16 -9.56
C LEU A 86 3.29 14.20 -9.54
N GLY A 87 3.20 13.09 -8.82
CA GLY A 87 4.24 12.07 -8.76
C GLY A 87 4.56 11.39 -10.11
N ARG A 88 3.61 11.41 -11.07
CA ARG A 88 3.85 10.97 -12.45
C ARG A 88 4.67 11.95 -13.28
N ARG A 89 4.82 13.20 -12.82
CA ARG A 89 5.54 14.28 -13.51
C ARG A 89 6.86 14.63 -12.84
N VAL A 90 7.33 13.81 -11.92
CA VAL A 90 8.65 13.96 -11.29
C VAL A 90 9.73 13.97 -12.37
N ARG A 91 10.60 15.00 -12.33
CA ARG A 91 11.71 15.15 -13.27
C ARG A 91 12.77 14.07 -13.05
N ASP A 92 13.55 13.81 -14.07
CA ASP A 92 14.68 12.87 -14.04
C ASP A 92 14.32 11.48 -13.53
N PHE A 93 13.04 11.09 -13.75
CA PHE A 93 12.51 9.80 -13.32
C PHE A 93 13.21 8.65 -14.04
N ASP A 94 13.70 7.69 -13.26
CA ASP A 94 14.27 6.43 -13.72
C ASP A 94 13.51 5.25 -13.09
N GLU A 95 12.97 4.37 -13.94
CA GLU A 95 12.16 3.23 -13.48
C GLU A 95 12.98 2.22 -12.68
N GLU A 96 14.26 2.01 -13.00
CA GLU A 96 15.10 1.04 -12.28
C GLU A 96 15.42 1.55 -10.87
N ILE A 97 15.76 2.83 -10.74
CA ILE A 97 16.00 3.48 -9.44
C ILE A 97 14.71 3.40 -8.61
N TRP A 98 13.57 3.76 -9.22
CA TRP A 98 12.27 3.69 -8.54
C TRP A 98 11.92 2.26 -8.13
N ALA A 99 12.09 1.28 -9.01
CA ALA A 99 11.79 -0.12 -8.71
C ALA A 99 12.60 -0.66 -7.53
N ARG A 100 13.84 -0.22 -7.35
CA ARG A 100 14.69 -0.59 -6.22
C ARG A 100 14.24 0.03 -4.89
N GLY A 101 13.73 1.27 -4.90
CA GLY A 101 13.41 2.00 -3.67
C GLY A 101 11.93 1.98 -3.27
N ARG A 102 11.01 1.78 -4.22
CA ARG A 102 9.57 1.97 -4.02
C ARG A 102 8.97 1.11 -2.91
N TYR A 103 9.43 -0.14 -2.77
CA TYR A 103 8.88 -1.06 -1.79
C TYR A 103 9.17 -0.58 -0.36
N ASP A 104 10.41 -0.24 -0.04
CA ASP A 104 10.81 0.24 1.29
C ASP A 104 10.15 1.58 1.64
N ILE A 105 9.96 2.46 0.64
CA ILE A 105 9.21 3.70 0.81
C ILE A 105 7.77 3.37 1.26
N VAL A 106 7.09 2.44 0.61
CA VAL A 106 5.71 2.08 0.94
C VAL A 106 5.62 1.37 2.30
N VAL A 107 6.55 0.50 2.64
CA VAL A 107 6.64 -0.12 3.98
C VAL A 107 6.80 0.97 5.05
N ARG A 108 7.72 1.93 4.86
CA ARG A 108 7.95 3.02 5.82
C ARG A 108 6.72 3.89 6.01
N GLY A 109 6.07 4.34 4.93
CA GLY A 109 4.86 5.16 5.02
C GLY A 109 3.69 4.44 5.69
N ASN A 110 3.47 3.17 5.36
CA ASN A 110 2.42 2.38 6.01
C ASN A 110 2.77 2.04 7.46
N SER A 111 4.03 1.80 7.81
CA SER A 111 4.46 1.64 9.20
C SER A 111 4.10 2.87 10.03
N ALA A 112 4.37 4.08 9.54
CA ALA A 112 3.99 5.32 10.20
C ALA A 112 2.46 5.47 10.29
N LYS A 113 1.73 5.27 9.19
CA LYS A 113 0.27 5.33 9.13
C LYS A 113 -0.38 4.41 10.16
N PHE A 114 -0.01 3.14 10.17
CA PHE A 114 -0.67 2.15 11.03
C PHE A 114 -0.20 2.19 12.49
N SER A 115 1.02 2.63 12.78
CA SER A 115 1.51 2.77 14.15
C SER A 115 0.88 3.96 14.88
N GLN A 116 0.56 5.04 14.17
CA GLN A 116 0.01 6.27 14.75
C GLN A 116 -1.52 6.22 14.94
N HIS A 117 -2.22 5.23 14.36
CA HIS A 117 -3.67 5.12 14.42
C HIS A 117 -4.10 3.77 15.01
N PRO A 118 -4.46 3.71 16.30
CA PRO A 118 -4.79 2.46 17.00
C PRO A 118 -5.85 1.62 16.30
N ALA A 119 -6.93 2.22 15.82
CA ALA A 119 -8.01 1.50 15.13
C ALA A 119 -7.55 0.90 13.78
N LEU A 120 -6.66 1.60 13.05
CA LEU A 120 -6.08 1.08 11.81
C LEU A 120 -5.10 -0.07 12.10
N ARG A 121 -4.27 0.10 13.16
CA ARG A 121 -3.36 -0.95 13.63
C ARG A 121 -4.13 -2.22 14.01
N GLU A 122 -5.17 -2.07 14.81
CA GLU A 122 -6.03 -3.18 15.22
C GLU A 122 -6.61 -3.91 14.01
N TYR A 123 -7.12 -3.17 13.02
CA TYR A 123 -7.64 -3.75 11.80
C TYR A 123 -6.57 -4.55 11.05
N LEU A 124 -5.39 -3.95 10.80
CA LEU A 124 -4.30 -4.60 10.06
C LEU A 124 -3.81 -5.86 10.79
N VAL A 125 -3.52 -5.77 12.09
CA VAL A 125 -3.11 -6.91 12.92
C VAL A 125 -4.20 -7.98 12.97
N GLY A 126 -5.46 -7.59 13.10
CA GLY A 126 -6.63 -8.46 13.08
C GLY A 126 -6.85 -9.21 11.75
N THR A 127 -6.15 -8.84 10.67
CA THR A 127 -6.12 -9.66 9.45
C THR A 127 -5.40 -11.00 9.65
N GLY A 128 -4.62 -11.15 10.74
CA GLY A 128 -4.01 -12.40 11.16
C GLY A 128 -3.05 -12.97 10.10
N ARG A 129 -3.24 -14.22 9.72
CA ARG A 129 -2.38 -14.92 8.74
C ARG A 129 -2.88 -14.81 7.30
N ARG A 130 -3.93 -14.04 7.03
CA ARG A 130 -4.47 -13.88 5.68
C ARG A 130 -3.44 -13.19 4.77
N THR A 131 -3.38 -13.63 3.53
CA THR A 131 -2.63 -12.93 2.48
C THR A 131 -3.44 -11.71 2.04
N LEU A 132 -2.85 -10.54 2.14
CA LEU A 132 -3.48 -9.29 1.70
C LEU A 132 -3.27 -9.13 0.19
N VAL A 133 -4.35 -8.86 -0.54
CA VAL A 133 -4.33 -8.81 -2.00
C VAL A 133 -5.02 -7.53 -2.48
N GLU A 134 -4.25 -6.64 -3.10
CA GLU A 134 -4.83 -5.47 -3.76
C GLU A 134 -5.43 -5.89 -5.11
N ALA A 135 -6.74 -6.10 -5.12
CA ALA A 135 -7.49 -6.54 -6.30
C ALA A 135 -7.85 -5.35 -7.20
N SER A 136 -6.83 -4.65 -7.67
CA SER A 136 -6.97 -3.52 -8.59
C SER A 136 -6.83 -3.99 -10.05
N PRO A 137 -7.87 -3.82 -10.89
CA PRO A 137 -7.80 -4.19 -12.30
C PRO A 137 -6.91 -3.25 -13.13
N VAL A 138 -6.57 -2.09 -12.59
CA VAL A 138 -5.81 -1.02 -13.29
C VAL A 138 -4.38 -0.86 -12.77
N ASP A 139 -3.97 -1.63 -11.77
CA ASP A 139 -2.61 -1.54 -11.21
C ASP A 139 -1.95 -2.92 -11.19
N ARG A 140 -0.88 -3.07 -11.98
CA ARG A 140 -0.10 -4.31 -12.05
C ARG A 140 1.18 -4.26 -11.22
N VAL A 141 1.45 -3.15 -10.56
CA VAL A 141 2.62 -3.01 -9.68
C VAL A 141 2.20 -3.20 -8.23
N TRP A 142 1.30 -2.37 -7.76
CA TRP A 142 0.84 -2.42 -6.37
C TRP A 142 -0.24 -3.48 -6.18
N GLY A 143 -1.10 -3.69 -7.17
CA GLY A 143 -2.15 -4.69 -7.19
C GLY A 143 -1.83 -5.91 -8.05
N ILE A 144 -2.81 -6.81 -8.13
CA ILE A 144 -2.72 -8.05 -8.91
C ILE A 144 -3.12 -7.88 -10.38
N GLY A 145 -3.62 -6.70 -10.79
CA GLY A 145 -4.01 -6.40 -12.17
C GLY A 145 -5.36 -7.00 -12.60
N VAL A 146 -6.13 -7.56 -11.66
CA VAL A 146 -7.51 -8.05 -11.87
C VAL A 146 -8.40 -7.66 -10.70
N ALA A 147 -9.70 -7.62 -10.91
CA ALA A 147 -10.70 -7.36 -9.87
C ALA A 147 -10.91 -8.61 -8.98
N ALA A 148 -11.47 -8.40 -7.78
CA ALA A 148 -11.64 -9.48 -6.80
C ALA A 148 -12.64 -10.57 -7.22
N ASP A 149 -13.55 -10.25 -8.14
CA ASP A 149 -14.56 -11.15 -8.73
C ASP A 149 -14.07 -11.84 -10.02
N ASP A 150 -12.87 -11.52 -10.48
CA ASP A 150 -12.23 -12.23 -11.61
C ASP A 150 -11.80 -13.64 -11.14
N GLU A 151 -12.05 -14.66 -11.96
CA GLU A 151 -11.70 -16.06 -11.65
C GLU A 151 -10.20 -16.29 -11.38
N ARG A 152 -9.35 -15.41 -11.90
CA ARG A 152 -7.89 -15.42 -11.69
C ARG A 152 -7.49 -14.90 -10.31
N ALA A 153 -8.34 -14.09 -9.65
CA ALA A 153 -7.98 -13.45 -8.39
C ALA A 153 -7.60 -14.45 -7.29
N GLY A 154 -8.26 -15.61 -7.27
CA GLY A 154 -7.99 -16.68 -6.31
C GLY A 154 -6.71 -17.48 -6.57
N ARG A 155 -6.03 -17.26 -7.69
CA ARG A 155 -4.88 -18.07 -8.15
C ARG A 155 -3.63 -17.21 -8.39
N PRO A 156 -2.70 -17.12 -7.42
CA PRO A 156 -1.48 -16.31 -7.52
C PRO A 156 -0.63 -16.58 -8.76
N SER A 157 -0.66 -17.78 -9.28
CA SER A 157 0.06 -18.15 -10.51
C SER A 157 -0.46 -17.43 -11.76
N THR A 158 -1.70 -16.95 -11.74
CA THR A 158 -2.37 -16.28 -12.87
C THR A 158 -2.41 -14.76 -12.76
N TRP A 159 -1.88 -14.18 -11.67
CA TRP A 159 -1.88 -12.73 -11.49
C TRP A 159 -0.97 -12.03 -12.49
N PRO A 160 -1.51 -11.08 -13.29
CA PRO A 160 -0.67 -10.25 -14.17
C PRO A 160 0.11 -9.16 -13.44
N GLY A 161 -0.20 -8.93 -12.16
CA GLY A 161 0.41 -7.90 -11.31
C GLY A 161 1.20 -8.49 -10.14
N LEU A 162 1.99 -7.63 -9.48
CA LEU A 162 3.00 -8.01 -8.49
C LEU A 162 2.47 -8.04 -7.04
N ASN A 163 1.31 -7.43 -6.76
CA ASN A 163 0.74 -7.30 -5.40
C ASN A 163 1.69 -6.66 -4.37
N LEU A 164 2.53 -5.71 -4.77
CA LEU A 164 3.54 -5.14 -3.87
C LEU A 164 2.91 -4.47 -2.65
N LEU A 165 1.74 -3.82 -2.77
CA LEU A 165 1.06 -3.22 -1.62
C LEU A 165 0.59 -4.29 -0.63
N GLY A 166 0.03 -5.39 -1.10
CA GLY A 166 -0.37 -6.50 -0.23
C GLY A 166 0.82 -7.04 0.57
N PHE A 167 1.97 -7.24 -0.07
CA PHE A 167 3.19 -7.71 0.60
C PHE A 167 3.74 -6.68 1.59
N ALA A 168 3.83 -5.40 1.22
CA ALA A 168 4.27 -4.33 2.12
C ALA A 168 3.39 -4.24 3.38
N LEU A 169 2.07 -4.35 3.23
CA LEU A 169 1.15 -4.35 4.37
C LEU A 169 1.31 -5.60 5.26
N MET A 170 1.61 -6.77 4.69
CA MET A 170 1.90 -7.96 5.49
C MET A 170 3.19 -7.82 6.27
N GLU A 171 4.21 -7.18 5.71
CA GLU A 171 5.45 -6.85 6.41
C GLU A 171 5.20 -5.85 7.55
N VAL A 172 4.48 -4.76 7.29
CA VAL A 172 4.05 -3.79 8.33
C VAL A 172 3.27 -4.50 9.44
N ARG A 173 2.34 -5.39 9.10
CA ARG A 173 1.60 -6.19 10.08
C ARG A 173 2.54 -7.01 10.97
N ALA A 174 3.55 -7.66 10.41
CA ALA A 174 4.53 -8.42 11.17
C ALA A 174 5.33 -7.54 12.13
N LEU A 175 5.81 -6.39 11.66
CA LEU A 175 6.52 -5.40 12.48
C LEU A 175 5.66 -4.91 13.65
N LEU A 176 4.40 -4.56 13.40
CA LEU A 176 3.48 -4.06 14.42
C LEU A 176 3.03 -5.13 15.42
N SER A 177 3.02 -6.41 15.00
CA SER A 177 2.69 -7.53 15.88
C SER A 177 3.86 -7.92 16.79
N ALA A 178 5.10 -7.70 16.35
CA ALA A 178 6.32 -7.98 17.14
C ALA A 178 6.63 -6.87 18.15
N ALA A 179 6.13 -5.64 17.93
CA ALA A 179 6.33 -4.53 18.84
C ALA A 179 5.47 -4.73 20.10
N PRO A 180 6.05 -4.82 21.31
CA PRO A 180 5.27 -4.88 22.54
C PRO A 180 4.35 -3.66 22.61
N GLY A 181 3.07 -3.89 22.90
CA GLY A 181 2.10 -2.81 23.08
C GLY A 181 2.58 -1.86 24.17
N ARG A 182 2.72 -0.58 23.81
CA ARG A 182 2.93 0.49 24.80
C ARG A 182 1.59 0.86 25.40
#